data_183fe91f4628cec99b4a5135240b23bb
#
_entry.id   183fe91f4628cec99b4a5135240b23bb
#
_cell.length_a   1.000
_cell.length_b   1.000
_cell.length_c   1.000
_cell.angle_alpha   90.00
_cell.angle_beta   90.00
_cell.angle_gamma   90.00
#
_symmetry.space_group_name_H-M   'P 1'
#
loop_
_entity.id
_entity.type
_entity.pdbx_description
1 polymer ?
#
loop_
_entity_poly.entity_id
_entity_poly.type
_entity_poly.pdbx_seq_one_letter_code
_entity_poly.pdbx_strand_id
1 'polypeptide(L)'
;SMFFEKYTENLWGRSPREIAPDWGAQRAKGLSVMAIVADMFRKILPGKKNGHVETSLIEEFSYPKLGPGELWDVTGDEIEKLGGQILRGCRVTKLHKDEKNHITSLTYEKDGKEYTMEGDIFISSMPVKDLVGGMNGVPEKEAAIAAGLPYRDYMTLGVLVPKLNLENKTKIKTISNTVPDDWIYVHDRTVQIG
;
A
#
# COMPACT_ATOMS: atom_id res chain seq x y z
N SER A 1 1.36 17.86 -18.25
CA SER A 1 2.53 17.76 -17.36
C SER A 1 2.24 18.28 -15.95
N MET A 2 1.45 19.34 -15.82
CA MET A 2 1.14 20.00 -14.55
C MET A 2 0.41 19.10 -13.52
N PHE A 3 -0.45 18.19 -13.98
CA PHE A 3 -1.17 17.23 -13.12
C PHE A 3 -0.22 16.21 -12.47
N PHE A 4 0.62 15.57 -13.27
CA PHE A 4 1.54 14.54 -12.76
C PHE A 4 2.65 15.13 -11.88
N GLU A 5 3.15 16.30 -12.20
CA GLU A 5 4.23 16.96 -11.47
C GLU A 5 3.78 17.30 -10.05
N LYS A 6 2.66 18.03 -9.93
CA LYS A 6 2.15 18.46 -8.62
C LYS A 6 1.64 17.31 -7.77
N TYR A 7 0.96 16.35 -8.36
CA TYR A 7 0.54 15.13 -7.69
C TYR A 7 1.74 14.35 -7.13
N THR A 8 2.79 14.19 -7.93
CA THR A 8 3.99 13.47 -7.52
C THR A 8 4.73 14.22 -6.40
N GLU A 9 4.84 15.53 -6.48
CA GLU A 9 5.43 16.35 -5.41
C GLU A 9 4.67 16.22 -4.10
N ASN A 10 3.34 16.29 -4.13
CA ASN A 10 2.51 16.14 -2.93
C ASN A 10 2.61 14.73 -2.35
N LEU A 11 2.58 13.69 -3.21
CA LEU A 11 2.64 12.30 -2.79
C LEU A 11 3.99 11.93 -2.15
N TRP A 12 5.09 12.38 -2.76
CA TRP A 12 6.45 11.99 -2.34
C TRP A 12 7.16 13.04 -1.49
N GLY A 13 6.65 14.28 -1.45
CA GLY A 13 7.34 15.40 -0.81
C GLY A 13 8.68 15.74 -1.45
N ARG A 14 8.88 15.34 -2.72
CA ARG A 14 10.10 15.55 -3.50
C ARG A 14 9.76 15.91 -4.93
N SER A 15 10.65 16.66 -5.59
CA SER A 15 10.50 16.95 -7.00
C SER A 15 10.51 15.66 -7.83
N PRO A 16 9.65 15.53 -8.86
CA PRO A 16 9.66 14.40 -9.78
C PRO A 16 11.03 14.16 -10.44
N ARG A 17 11.87 15.19 -10.51
CA ARG A 17 13.23 15.12 -11.07
C ARG A 17 14.21 14.36 -10.18
N GLU A 18 13.89 14.23 -8.89
CA GLU A 18 14.68 13.52 -7.88
C GLU A 18 14.23 12.06 -7.71
N ILE A 19 13.12 11.69 -8.35
CA ILE A 19 12.53 10.34 -8.25
C ILE A 19 13.03 9.52 -9.43
N ALA A 20 13.37 8.25 -9.17
CA ALA A 20 13.84 7.34 -10.23
C ALA A 20 12.80 7.22 -11.36
N PRO A 21 13.22 7.29 -12.63
CA PRO A 21 12.32 7.24 -13.79
C PRO A 21 11.45 5.98 -13.86
N ASP A 22 11.92 4.88 -13.27
CA ASP A 22 11.22 3.59 -13.26
C ASP A 22 9.87 3.65 -12.56
N TRP A 23 9.73 4.50 -11.55
CA TRP A 23 8.46 4.72 -10.89
C TRP A 23 7.41 5.33 -11.81
N GLY A 24 7.80 6.33 -12.60
CA GLY A 24 6.94 6.94 -13.62
C GLY A 24 6.59 5.96 -14.73
N ALA A 25 7.57 5.16 -15.17
CA ALA A 25 7.39 4.16 -16.20
C ALA A 25 6.42 3.04 -15.77
N GLN A 26 6.47 2.58 -14.52
CA GLN A 26 5.54 1.58 -13.99
C GLN A 26 4.09 2.10 -13.97
N ARG A 27 3.88 3.37 -13.62
CA ARG A 27 2.56 4.00 -13.61
C ARG A 27 2.04 4.33 -15.01
N ALA A 28 2.93 4.58 -15.96
CA ALA A 28 2.60 4.83 -17.37
C ALA A 28 2.45 3.53 -18.20
N LYS A 29 2.86 2.37 -17.67
CA LYS A 29 2.62 1.06 -18.29
C LYS A 29 1.11 0.80 -18.35
N GLY A 30 0.50 1.00 -19.51
CA GLY A 30 -0.95 0.84 -19.71
C GLY A 30 -1.63 2.11 -20.25
N LEU A 31 -1.00 3.27 -20.16
CA LEU A 31 -1.46 4.49 -20.81
C LEU A 31 -0.98 4.53 -22.27
N SER A 32 -1.40 3.58 -23.08
CA SER A 32 -1.26 3.70 -24.54
C SER A 32 -2.41 4.54 -25.06
N VAL A 33 -2.09 5.65 -25.73
CA VAL A 33 -3.09 6.50 -26.40
C VAL A 33 -3.91 5.67 -27.39
N MET A 34 -3.30 4.70 -28.05
CA MET A 34 -3.98 3.77 -28.94
C MET A 34 -4.92 2.82 -28.19
N ALA A 35 -4.58 2.39 -26.98
CA ALA A 35 -5.45 1.57 -26.15
C ALA A 35 -6.66 2.37 -25.67
N ILE A 36 -6.48 3.63 -25.28
CA ILE A 36 -7.58 4.53 -24.88
C ILE A 36 -8.52 4.79 -26.06
N VAL A 37 -8.00 5.05 -27.24
CA VAL A 37 -8.79 5.25 -28.45
C VAL A 37 -9.51 3.95 -28.85
N ALA A 38 -8.84 2.81 -28.79
CA ALA A 38 -9.45 1.50 -29.04
C ALA A 38 -10.56 1.16 -28.05
N ASP A 39 -10.42 1.53 -26.79
CA ASP A 39 -11.42 1.31 -25.74
C ASP A 39 -12.65 2.25 -25.96
N MET A 40 -12.44 3.49 -26.37
CA MET A 40 -13.50 4.38 -26.79
C MET A 40 -14.31 3.79 -27.97
N PHE A 41 -13.64 3.23 -28.97
CA PHE A 41 -14.32 2.58 -30.10
C PHE A 41 -15.02 1.28 -29.70
N ARG A 42 -14.45 0.50 -28.75
CA ARG A 42 -15.10 -0.72 -28.22
C ARG A 42 -16.37 -0.44 -27.42
N LYS A 43 -16.44 0.68 -26.70
CA LYS A 43 -17.64 1.11 -25.98
C LYS A 43 -18.80 1.49 -26.91
N ILE A 44 -18.52 1.80 -28.17
CA ILE A 44 -19.52 2.16 -29.19
C ILE A 44 -20.04 0.92 -29.96
N LEU A 45 -19.27 -0.16 -30.02
CA LEU A 45 -19.63 -1.40 -30.74
C LEU A 45 -20.11 -2.48 -29.75
N PRO A 46 -21.32 -3.03 -29.90
CA PRO A 46 -21.82 -4.13 -29.05
C PRO A 46 -21.09 -5.42 -29.40
N GLY A 47 -20.12 -5.83 -28.63
CA GLY A 47 -19.37 -7.07 -28.82
C GLY A 47 -18.53 -7.47 -27.62
N LYS A 48 -18.78 -8.68 -27.15
CA LYS A 48 -18.11 -9.49 -26.12
C LYS A 48 -17.04 -8.82 -25.22
N LYS A 49 -17.40 -8.69 -23.94
CA LYS A 49 -16.51 -8.48 -22.80
C LYS A 49 -15.63 -9.73 -22.59
N ASN A 50 -14.44 -9.79 -23.13
CA ASN A 50 -13.40 -10.74 -22.70
C ASN A 50 -12.03 -10.13 -23.00
N GLY A 51 -11.32 -9.77 -21.94
CA GLY A 51 -9.92 -9.36 -21.97
C GLY A 51 -9.63 -8.45 -20.81
N HIS A 52 -8.92 -8.97 -19.78
CA HIS A 52 -8.28 -8.15 -18.78
C HIS A 52 -7.27 -7.23 -19.47
N VAL A 53 -7.67 -6.02 -19.75
CA VAL A 53 -6.74 -4.93 -20.01
C VAL A 53 -6.53 -4.28 -18.65
N GLU A 54 -5.34 -4.43 -18.08
CA GLU A 54 -4.89 -3.63 -16.94
C GLU A 54 -4.81 -2.17 -17.40
N THR A 55 -5.92 -1.50 -17.39
CA THR A 55 -5.96 -0.04 -17.53
C THR A 55 -5.75 0.55 -16.15
N SER A 56 -4.92 1.57 -16.07
CA SER A 56 -4.64 2.33 -14.83
C SER A 56 -5.88 3.03 -14.25
N LEU A 57 -7.02 2.92 -14.90
CA LEU A 57 -8.31 3.43 -14.49
C LEU A 57 -9.24 2.24 -14.23
N ILE A 58 -9.33 1.83 -12.97
CA ILE A 58 -10.31 0.86 -12.51
C ILE A 58 -11.65 1.58 -12.43
N GLU A 59 -12.59 1.22 -13.30
CA GLU A 59 -13.94 1.82 -13.32
C GLU A 59 -14.88 1.15 -12.31
N GLU A 60 -14.70 -0.17 -12.06
CA GLU A 60 -15.52 -0.95 -11.14
C GLU A 60 -14.63 -1.90 -10.36
N PHE A 61 -14.85 -2.01 -9.06
CA PHE A 61 -14.17 -2.99 -8.20
C PHE A 61 -15.10 -3.49 -7.10
N SER A 62 -14.79 -4.67 -6.57
CA SER A 62 -15.48 -5.22 -5.40
C SER A 62 -14.85 -4.67 -4.13
N TYR A 63 -15.68 -4.21 -3.22
CA TYR A 63 -15.26 -3.68 -1.93
C TYR A 63 -15.86 -4.52 -0.80
N PRO A 64 -15.08 -5.01 0.17
CA PRO A 64 -15.61 -5.77 1.29
C PRO A 64 -16.59 -4.92 2.10
N LYS A 65 -17.67 -5.53 2.60
CA LYS A 65 -18.72 -4.82 3.32
C LYS A 65 -18.21 -4.12 4.58
N LEU A 66 -17.26 -4.72 5.26
CA LEU A 66 -16.64 -4.21 6.48
C LEU A 66 -15.31 -3.48 6.22
N GLY A 67 -15.03 -3.17 4.97
CA GLY A 67 -13.80 -2.49 4.55
C GLY A 67 -12.66 -3.47 4.21
N PRO A 68 -11.52 -2.96 3.71
CA PRO A 68 -10.40 -3.80 3.25
C PRO A 68 -9.72 -4.58 4.37
N GLY A 69 -9.91 -4.19 5.64
CA GLY A 69 -9.42 -4.93 6.80
C GLY A 69 -10.05 -6.32 6.95
N GLU A 70 -11.28 -6.53 6.46
CA GLU A 70 -11.98 -7.81 6.53
C GLU A 70 -11.18 -8.97 5.91
N LEU A 71 -10.43 -8.70 4.85
CA LEU A 71 -9.53 -9.68 4.24
C LEU A 71 -8.50 -10.21 5.25
N TRP A 72 -7.93 -9.30 6.02
CA TRP A 72 -6.88 -9.64 6.98
C TRP A 72 -7.45 -10.35 8.22
N ASP A 73 -8.64 -9.98 8.65
CA ASP A 73 -9.33 -10.63 9.76
C ASP A 73 -9.66 -12.09 9.38
N VAL A 74 -10.27 -12.31 8.21
CA VAL A 74 -10.57 -13.67 7.70
C VAL A 74 -9.28 -14.49 7.51
N THR A 75 -8.22 -13.87 6.96
CA THR A 75 -6.93 -14.54 6.79
C THR A 75 -6.34 -14.95 8.15
N GLY A 76 -6.43 -14.07 9.15
CA GLY A 76 -5.98 -14.35 10.50
C GLY A 76 -6.72 -15.54 11.12
N ASP A 77 -8.04 -15.55 11.02
CA ASP A 77 -8.86 -16.65 11.51
C ASP A 77 -8.50 -18.00 10.85
N GLU A 78 -8.23 -18.00 9.54
CA GLU A 78 -7.83 -19.22 8.83
C GLU A 78 -6.44 -19.70 9.25
N ILE A 79 -5.48 -18.78 9.48
CA ILE A 79 -4.15 -19.13 10.01
C ILE A 79 -4.29 -19.82 11.36
N GLU A 80 -5.09 -19.28 12.27
CA GLU A 80 -5.30 -19.87 13.61
C GLU A 80 -6.02 -21.22 13.54
N LYS A 81 -7.02 -21.38 12.67
CA LYS A 81 -7.69 -22.67 12.42
C LYS A 81 -6.73 -23.75 11.89
N LEU A 82 -5.73 -23.35 11.10
CA LEU A 82 -4.69 -24.25 10.62
C LEU A 82 -3.59 -24.55 11.65
N GLY A 83 -3.70 -24.03 12.87
CA GLY A 83 -2.75 -24.24 13.97
C GLY A 83 -1.61 -23.23 14.00
N GLY A 84 -1.65 -22.20 13.18
CA GLY A 84 -0.72 -21.08 13.24
C GLY A 84 -0.99 -20.18 14.44
N GLN A 85 -0.04 -19.30 14.77
CA GLN A 85 -0.16 -18.34 15.87
C GLN A 85 0.03 -16.93 15.35
N ILE A 86 -0.81 -16.01 15.81
CA ILE A 86 -0.68 -14.57 15.52
C ILE A 86 -0.41 -13.83 16.83
N LEU A 87 0.80 -13.29 16.98
CA LEU A 87 1.20 -12.52 18.14
C LEU A 87 0.99 -11.04 17.87
N ARG A 88 -0.10 -10.50 18.39
CA ARG A 88 -0.43 -9.07 18.26
C ARG A 88 0.22 -8.23 19.36
N GLY A 89 0.49 -6.96 19.07
CA GLY A 89 1.13 -6.04 20.01
C GLY A 89 2.61 -6.37 20.27
N CYS A 90 3.24 -7.10 19.36
CA CYS A 90 4.64 -7.48 19.44
C CYS A 90 5.47 -6.67 18.45
N ARG A 91 6.62 -6.17 18.89
CA ARG A 91 7.58 -5.48 18.05
C ARG A 91 8.89 -6.27 17.99
N VAL A 92 9.25 -6.74 16.80
CA VAL A 92 10.56 -7.37 16.60
C VAL A 92 11.66 -6.31 16.71
N THR A 93 12.65 -6.56 17.55
CA THR A 93 13.72 -5.61 17.86
C THR A 93 15.10 -6.11 17.46
N LYS A 94 15.33 -7.43 17.46
CA LYS A 94 16.65 -8.02 17.15
C LYS A 94 16.46 -9.28 16.30
N LEU A 95 17.45 -9.54 15.44
CA LEU A 95 17.59 -10.80 14.71
C LEU A 95 18.95 -11.40 15.04
N HIS A 96 18.94 -12.70 15.35
CA HIS A 96 20.14 -13.42 15.75
C HIS A 96 20.58 -14.35 14.62
N LYS A 97 21.89 -14.34 14.34
CA LYS A 97 22.52 -15.14 13.29
C LYS A 97 23.52 -16.12 13.90
N ASP A 98 23.64 -17.27 13.25
CA ASP A 98 24.75 -18.20 13.49
C ASP A 98 26.05 -17.73 12.80
N GLU A 99 27.11 -18.51 12.98
CA GLU A 99 28.44 -18.26 12.38
C GLU A 99 28.42 -18.32 10.83
N LYS A 100 27.39 -18.93 10.24
CA LYS A 100 27.18 -19.05 8.78
C LYS A 100 26.27 -17.94 8.24
N ASN A 101 25.89 -16.95 9.06
CA ASN A 101 24.95 -15.87 8.75
C ASN A 101 23.51 -16.32 8.48
N HIS A 102 23.09 -17.49 8.94
CA HIS A 102 21.67 -17.86 8.92
C HIS A 102 20.95 -17.26 10.11
N ILE A 103 19.76 -16.71 9.90
CA ILE A 103 18.90 -16.25 11.00
C ILE A 103 18.37 -17.47 11.72
N THR A 104 18.59 -17.57 13.02
CA THR A 104 18.18 -18.71 13.86
C THR A 104 17.08 -18.35 14.85
N SER A 105 17.00 -17.06 15.23
CA SER A 105 15.98 -16.58 16.15
C SER A 105 15.78 -15.08 16.00
N LEU A 106 14.69 -14.61 16.55
CA LEU A 106 14.41 -13.18 16.69
C LEU A 106 14.05 -12.86 18.15
N THR A 107 14.30 -11.62 18.55
CA THR A 107 13.77 -11.05 19.79
C THR A 107 12.65 -10.08 19.47
N TYR A 108 11.54 -10.21 20.18
CA TYR A 108 10.46 -9.26 20.13
C TYR A 108 10.10 -8.73 21.51
N GLU A 109 9.60 -7.51 21.56
CA GLU A 109 9.09 -6.87 22.75
C GLU A 109 7.56 -6.95 22.79
N LYS A 110 7.02 -7.28 23.94
CA LYS A 110 5.60 -7.22 24.24
C LYS A 110 5.41 -6.75 25.68
N ASP A 111 4.57 -5.74 25.88
CA ASP A 111 4.27 -5.18 27.20
C ASP A 111 5.52 -4.82 28.02
N GLY A 112 6.53 -4.27 27.35
CA GLY A 112 7.81 -3.85 27.95
C GLY A 112 8.74 -5.00 28.34
N LYS A 113 8.46 -6.25 27.88
CA LYS A 113 9.31 -7.41 28.13
C LYS A 113 9.84 -7.97 26.82
N GLU A 114 11.10 -8.41 26.82
CA GLU A 114 11.73 -9.09 25.67
C GLU A 114 11.45 -10.61 25.73
N TYR A 115 11.19 -11.16 24.55
CA TYR A 115 10.99 -12.59 24.31
C TYR A 115 11.82 -13.00 23.11
N THR A 116 12.31 -14.23 23.11
CA THR A 116 13.03 -14.81 21.97
C THR A 116 12.22 -15.94 21.35
N MET A 117 12.20 -15.99 20.01
CA MET A 117 11.53 -17.02 19.25
C MET A 117 12.51 -17.60 18.22
N GLU A 118 12.64 -18.92 18.22
CA GLU A 118 13.42 -19.68 17.24
C GLU A 118 12.56 -20.05 16.02
N GLY A 119 13.20 -20.31 14.90
CA GLY A 119 12.54 -20.75 13.67
C GLY A 119 13.54 -21.20 12.61
N ASP A 120 13.05 -21.95 11.64
CA ASP A 120 13.84 -22.46 10.53
C ASP A 120 13.83 -21.51 9.32
N ILE A 121 12.72 -20.78 9.14
CA ILE A 121 12.52 -19.82 8.04
C ILE A 121 11.93 -18.53 8.59
N PHE A 122 12.53 -17.41 8.21
CA PHE A 122 12.08 -16.08 8.60
C PHE A 122 11.69 -15.28 7.35
N ILE A 123 10.47 -14.77 7.33
CA ILE A 123 9.96 -13.87 6.28
C ILE A 123 9.65 -12.53 6.94
N SER A 124 10.29 -11.45 6.47
CA SER A 124 10.12 -10.12 7.02
C SER A 124 9.41 -9.19 6.04
N SER A 125 8.40 -8.48 6.53
CA SER A 125 7.78 -7.33 5.87
C SER A 125 8.12 -6.00 6.55
N MET A 126 9.09 -5.99 7.48
CA MET A 126 9.56 -4.79 8.16
C MET A 126 10.23 -3.82 7.18
N PRO A 127 10.24 -2.50 7.48
CA PRO A 127 11.11 -1.58 6.78
C PRO A 127 12.58 -2.06 6.83
N VAL A 128 13.25 -2.04 5.67
CA VAL A 128 14.61 -2.59 5.55
C VAL A 128 15.58 -1.94 6.54
N LYS A 129 15.45 -0.64 6.83
CA LYS A 129 16.28 0.05 7.83
C LYS A 129 16.13 -0.56 9.22
N ASP A 130 14.90 -0.92 9.62
CA ASP A 130 14.62 -1.48 10.95
C ASP A 130 15.09 -2.93 11.02
N LEU A 131 14.87 -3.69 9.93
CA LEU A 131 15.36 -5.07 9.80
C LEU A 131 16.88 -5.13 9.94
N VAL A 132 17.60 -4.31 9.17
CA VAL A 132 19.07 -4.24 9.20
C VAL A 132 19.58 -3.68 10.52
N GLY A 133 18.90 -2.66 11.07
CA GLY A 133 19.22 -2.09 12.37
C GLY A 133 19.07 -3.07 13.54
N GLY A 134 18.17 -4.05 13.41
CA GLY A 134 17.99 -5.13 14.39
C GLY A 134 18.96 -6.30 14.25
N MET A 135 19.81 -6.34 13.21
CA MET A 135 20.77 -7.41 12.96
C MET A 135 22.13 -7.08 13.58
N ASN A 136 22.77 -8.07 14.24
CA ASN A 136 24.14 -7.96 14.67
C ASN A 136 25.13 -8.30 13.55
N GLY A 137 26.30 -7.66 13.55
CA GLY A 137 27.39 -7.96 12.62
C GLY A 137 27.09 -7.62 11.17
N VAL A 138 26.26 -6.59 10.93
CA VAL A 138 26.08 -6.00 9.60
C VAL A 138 27.29 -5.15 9.26
N PRO A 139 27.91 -5.29 8.08
CA PRO A 139 29.00 -4.43 7.66
C PRO A 139 28.57 -2.95 7.61
N GLU A 140 29.47 -2.05 7.91
CA GLU A 140 29.18 -0.60 8.05
C GLU A 140 28.57 0.00 6.78
N LYS A 141 29.03 -0.43 5.60
CA LYS A 141 28.52 0.04 4.32
C LYS A 141 27.05 -0.30 4.13
N GLU A 142 26.66 -1.55 4.39
CA GLU A 142 25.28 -2.04 4.27
C GLU A 142 24.36 -1.40 5.32
N ALA A 143 24.86 -1.23 6.53
CA ALA A 143 24.14 -0.54 7.59
C ALA A 143 23.88 0.94 7.22
N ALA A 144 24.90 1.63 6.67
CA ALA A 144 24.76 3.02 6.23
C ALA A 144 23.76 3.14 5.05
N ILE A 145 23.78 2.21 4.09
CA ILE A 145 22.83 2.18 2.98
C ILE A 145 21.41 2.00 3.52
N ALA A 146 21.19 1.03 4.39
CA ALA A 146 19.86 0.75 4.96
C ALA A 146 19.34 1.95 5.78
N ALA A 147 20.19 2.57 6.60
CA ALA A 147 19.83 3.75 7.38
C ALA A 147 19.50 4.97 6.50
N GLY A 148 20.13 5.05 5.32
CA GLY A 148 19.89 6.12 4.34
C GLY A 148 18.64 5.94 3.48
N LEU A 149 17.92 4.82 3.57
CA LEU A 149 16.69 4.62 2.83
C LEU A 149 15.60 5.59 3.33
N PRO A 150 15.05 6.45 2.45
CA PRO A 150 14.02 7.39 2.84
C PRO A 150 12.69 6.67 2.99
N TYR A 151 11.99 6.95 4.07
CA TYR A 151 10.60 6.54 4.31
C TYR A 151 9.73 7.78 4.51
N ARG A 152 8.50 7.68 4.10
CA ARG A 152 7.51 8.72 4.34
C ARG A 152 6.37 8.13 5.15
N ASP A 153 5.96 8.86 6.17
CA ASP A 153 4.79 8.51 6.96
C ASP A 153 3.52 8.77 6.14
N TYR A 154 2.53 7.92 6.34
CA TYR A 154 1.19 8.07 5.78
C TYR A 154 0.22 8.31 6.93
N MET A 155 -0.44 9.45 6.91
CA MET A 155 -1.43 9.83 7.91
C MET A 155 -2.82 9.72 7.33
N THR A 156 -3.67 8.92 7.96
CA THR A 156 -5.08 8.80 7.61
C THR A 156 -5.94 9.43 8.68
N LEU A 157 -6.81 10.37 8.29
CA LEU A 157 -7.82 10.94 9.15
C LEU A 157 -9.17 10.27 8.85
N GLY A 158 -9.66 9.44 9.76
CA GLY A 158 -11.00 8.87 9.69
C GLY A 158 -12.03 9.85 10.22
N VAL A 159 -13.03 10.22 9.40
CA VAL A 159 -14.11 11.11 9.80
C VAL A 159 -15.43 10.37 9.68
N LEU A 160 -16.12 10.19 10.81
CA LEU A 160 -17.45 9.61 10.84
C LEU A 160 -18.50 10.72 10.90
N VAL A 161 -19.39 10.74 9.93
CA VAL A 161 -20.47 11.73 9.85
C VAL A 161 -21.82 11.04 9.71
N PRO A 162 -22.89 11.60 10.29
CA PRO A 162 -24.22 11.03 10.17
C PRO A 162 -24.77 11.05 8.74
N LYS A 163 -24.35 12.05 7.94
CA LYS A 163 -24.78 12.23 6.56
C LYS A 163 -23.75 13.09 5.82
N LEU A 164 -23.46 12.69 4.57
CA LEU A 164 -22.76 13.57 3.62
C LEU A 164 -23.74 14.57 3.03
N ASN A 165 -23.34 15.85 2.95
CA ASN A 165 -24.12 16.89 2.27
C ASN A 165 -23.94 16.88 0.74
N LEU A 166 -23.44 15.78 0.19
CA LEU A 166 -23.28 15.56 -1.24
C LEU A 166 -24.46 14.74 -1.75
N GLU A 167 -25.06 15.20 -2.84
CA GLU A 167 -26.16 14.49 -3.50
C GLU A 167 -25.64 13.70 -4.69
N ASN A 168 -26.08 12.45 -4.80
CA ASN A 168 -25.84 11.63 -5.99
C ASN A 168 -26.71 12.17 -7.15
N LYS A 169 -26.10 12.88 -8.07
CA LYS A 169 -26.74 13.40 -9.30
C LYS A 169 -26.56 12.44 -10.50
N THR A 170 -25.97 11.27 -10.27
CA THR A 170 -25.75 10.27 -11.32
C THR A 170 -26.95 9.33 -11.45
N LYS A 171 -26.92 8.48 -12.49
CA LYS A 171 -27.91 7.38 -12.67
C LYS A 171 -27.54 6.10 -11.90
N ILE A 172 -26.37 6.08 -11.26
CA ILE A 172 -25.88 4.93 -10.50
C ILE A 172 -26.59 4.92 -9.14
N LYS A 173 -27.27 3.81 -8.84
CA LYS A 173 -27.92 3.63 -7.54
C LYS A 173 -26.89 3.20 -6.50
N THR A 174 -26.82 3.93 -5.40
CA THR A 174 -25.94 3.65 -4.28
C THR A 174 -26.72 3.47 -2.98
N ILE A 175 -26.09 2.89 -1.97
CA ILE A 175 -26.68 2.78 -0.62
C ILE A 175 -26.85 4.19 -0.06
N SER A 176 -28.04 4.49 0.46
CA SER A 176 -28.38 5.80 1.05
C SER A 176 -28.17 7.00 0.09
N ASN A 177 -28.23 6.76 -1.23
CA ASN A 177 -28.02 7.79 -2.25
C ASN A 177 -26.69 8.56 -2.11
N THR A 178 -25.65 7.89 -1.63
CA THR A 178 -24.30 8.48 -1.55
C THR A 178 -23.71 8.65 -2.94
N VAL A 179 -22.77 9.57 -3.09
CA VAL A 179 -22.01 9.75 -4.34
C VAL A 179 -21.27 8.46 -4.66
N PRO A 180 -21.33 7.94 -5.91
CA PRO A 180 -20.69 6.68 -6.31
C PRO A 180 -19.19 6.85 -6.62
N ASP A 181 -18.50 7.57 -5.76
CA ASP A 181 -17.06 7.83 -5.87
C ASP A 181 -16.40 7.44 -4.53
N ASP A 182 -15.40 6.57 -4.60
CA ASP A 182 -14.64 6.11 -3.43
C ASP A 182 -13.32 6.83 -3.23
N TRP A 183 -12.90 7.63 -4.22
CA TRP A 183 -11.62 8.30 -4.20
C TRP A 183 -11.66 9.67 -4.86
N ILE A 184 -11.31 10.70 -4.12
CA ILE A 184 -11.28 12.09 -4.59
C ILE A 184 -9.88 12.66 -4.38
N TYR A 185 -9.28 13.16 -5.45
CA TYR A 185 -8.03 13.91 -5.38
C TYR A 185 -8.33 15.41 -5.22
N VAL A 186 -7.82 16.00 -4.15
CA VAL A 186 -7.93 17.46 -3.94
C VAL A 186 -6.72 18.15 -4.56
N HIS A 187 -6.93 18.86 -5.66
CA HIS A 187 -5.89 19.59 -6.39
C HIS A 187 -5.90 21.10 -6.13
N ASP A 188 -6.64 21.53 -5.11
CA ASP A 188 -6.72 22.94 -4.76
C ASP A 188 -5.36 23.41 -4.22
N ARG A 189 -4.84 24.50 -4.81
CA ARG A 189 -3.54 25.07 -4.41
C ARG A 189 -3.56 25.75 -3.03
N THR A 190 -4.74 26.06 -2.52
CA THR A 190 -4.92 26.64 -1.19
C THR A 190 -4.91 25.58 -0.09
N VAL A 191 -5.08 24.30 -0.45
CA VAL A 191 -5.02 23.16 0.47
C VAL A 191 -3.57 22.70 0.55
N GLN A 192 -2.99 22.74 1.75
CA GLN A 192 -1.61 22.33 1.98
C GLN A 192 -1.45 20.80 2.09
N ILE A 193 -2.56 20.09 2.27
CA ILE A 193 -2.63 18.63 2.40
C ILE A 193 -3.39 18.14 1.16
N GLY A 194 -2.75 17.38 0.30
CA GLY A 194 -3.36 16.83 -0.90
C GLY A 194 -2.91 15.41 -1.15
#